data_406ab2e5a90a605353dcf3d7390570c2
#
_entry.id   406ab2e5a90a605353dcf3d7390570c2
#
_cell.length_a   1.000
_cell.length_b   1.000
_cell.length_c   1.000
_cell.angle_alpha   90.00
_cell.angle_beta   90.00
_cell.angle_gamma   90.00
#
_symmetry.space_group_name_H-M   'P 1'
#
loop_
_entity.id
_entity.type
_entity.pdbx_description
1 polymer ?
#
loop_
_entity_poly.entity_id
_entity_poly.type
_entity_poly.pdbx_seq_one_letter_code
_entity_poly.pdbx_strand_id
1 'polypeptide(L)'
;MEIRTIGIIGQGALGVMYGNYLKKRMGNENVFFIADEGRVNRYRSADMVCNGEACGFSYRSPAEAVTADLIIFAVKFMGMESALETVKPFVGEHTLFLSVLNGISSEEMIEKAYGADHVLYACVQGMDAGKDGNEVTYKNMGYITIGNKDRSHDEKLKAVTELFDRTGLAYKVP
;
A
#
# COMPACT_ATOMS: atom_id res chain seq x y z
N MET A 1 12.82 4.59 13.03
CA MET A 1 12.82 4.64 11.56
C MET A 1 11.69 5.54 11.10
N GLU A 2 11.94 6.41 10.13
CA GLU A 2 10.92 7.24 9.51
C GLU A 2 10.56 6.68 8.14
N ILE A 3 9.26 6.50 7.87
CA ILE A 3 8.78 6.03 6.57
C ILE A 3 8.70 7.24 5.64
N ARG A 4 9.55 7.28 4.62
CA ARG A 4 9.65 8.35 3.62
C ARG A 4 9.16 7.94 2.24
N THR A 5 9.29 6.66 1.91
CA THR A 5 8.91 6.12 0.60
C THR A 5 7.92 4.98 0.75
N ILE A 6 6.88 5.01 -0.07
CA ILE A 6 5.82 4.01 -0.07
C ILE A 6 5.64 3.45 -1.48
N GLY A 7 5.76 2.14 -1.59
CA GLY A 7 5.35 1.40 -2.78
C GLY A 7 3.98 0.77 -2.57
N ILE A 8 3.12 0.86 -3.56
CA ILE A 8 1.79 0.23 -3.53
C ILE A 8 1.70 -0.74 -4.69
N ILE A 9 1.34 -1.98 -4.41
CA ILE A 9 1.08 -2.96 -5.44
C ILE A 9 -0.40 -3.30 -5.49
N GLY A 10 -1.02 -3.06 -6.65
CA GLY A 10 -2.44 -3.21 -6.89
C GLY A 10 -3.16 -1.89 -7.08
N GLN A 11 -3.85 -1.75 -8.22
CA GLN A 11 -4.64 -0.57 -8.57
C GLN A 11 -6.14 -0.84 -8.48
N GLY A 12 -6.57 -1.56 -7.45
CA GLY A 12 -7.97 -1.68 -7.10
C GLY A 12 -8.48 -0.39 -6.42
N ALA A 13 -9.73 -0.42 -5.97
CA ALA A 13 -10.36 0.75 -5.34
C ALA A 13 -9.56 1.26 -4.13
N LEU A 14 -9.12 0.36 -3.24
CA LEU A 14 -8.35 0.73 -2.04
C LEU A 14 -6.94 1.22 -2.40
N GLY A 15 -6.26 0.55 -3.32
CA GLY A 15 -4.92 0.97 -3.76
C GLY A 15 -4.92 2.37 -4.32
N VAL A 16 -5.88 2.70 -5.16
CA VAL A 16 -6.04 4.05 -5.74
C VAL A 16 -6.43 5.06 -4.66
N MET A 17 -7.38 4.74 -3.80
CA MET A 17 -7.81 5.63 -2.71
C MET A 17 -6.64 6.01 -1.80
N TYR A 18 -5.90 5.03 -1.28
CA TYR A 18 -4.75 5.28 -0.41
C TYR A 18 -3.58 5.91 -1.17
N GLY A 19 -3.30 5.44 -2.39
CA GLY A 19 -2.23 5.98 -3.22
C GLY A 19 -2.43 7.46 -3.51
N ASN A 20 -3.63 7.85 -3.89
CA ASN A 20 -3.96 9.25 -4.15
C ASN A 20 -3.90 10.11 -2.87
N TYR A 21 -4.41 9.58 -1.78
CA TYR A 21 -4.36 10.26 -0.48
C TYR A 21 -2.92 10.51 -0.02
N LEU A 22 -2.10 9.47 0.00
CA LEU A 22 -0.72 9.54 0.47
C LEU A 22 0.17 10.37 -0.46
N LYS A 23 0.00 10.22 -1.78
CA LYS A 23 0.73 11.01 -2.77
C LYS A 23 0.52 12.51 -2.59
N LYS A 24 -0.72 12.94 -2.34
CA LYS A 24 -1.03 14.37 -2.12
C LYS A 24 -0.34 14.94 -0.89
N ARG A 25 -0.03 14.11 0.10
CA ARG A 25 0.57 14.53 1.37
C ARG A 25 2.08 14.36 1.43
N MET A 26 2.61 13.39 0.70
CA MET A 26 4.03 13.01 0.78
C MET A 26 4.83 13.41 -0.46
N GLY A 27 4.17 13.76 -1.56
CA GLY A 27 4.81 14.04 -2.84
C GLY A 27 4.85 12.83 -3.77
N ASN A 28 4.80 13.10 -5.06
CA ASN A 28 4.70 12.09 -6.11
C ASN A 28 5.96 11.22 -6.25
N GLU A 29 7.11 11.75 -5.87
CA GLU A 29 8.38 11.03 -5.85
C GLU A 29 8.48 10.03 -4.70
N ASN A 30 7.69 10.19 -3.66
CA ASN A 30 7.75 9.39 -2.44
C ASN A 30 6.68 8.29 -2.39
N VAL A 31 5.67 8.35 -3.25
CA VAL A 31 4.60 7.35 -3.32
C VAL A 31 4.45 6.88 -4.77
N PHE A 32 4.65 5.60 -5.01
CA PHE A 32 4.60 5.03 -6.36
C PHE A 32 3.91 3.68 -6.36
N PHE A 33 3.32 3.35 -7.51
CA PHE A 33 2.76 2.03 -7.74
C PHE A 33 3.80 1.10 -8.32
N ILE A 34 3.82 -0.13 -7.82
CA ILE A 34 4.69 -1.21 -8.28
C ILE A 34 3.85 -2.16 -9.15
N ALA A 35 4.34 -2.49 -10.32
CA ALA A 35 3.73 -3.47 -11.20
C ALA A 35 4.80 -4.04 -12.15
N ASP A 36 4.49 -5.16 -12.81
CA ASP A 36 5.33 -5.66 -13.88
C ASP A 36 5.41 -4.65 -15.05
N GLU A 37 6.42 -4.81 -15.90
CA GLU A 37 6.70 -3.86 -16.98
C GLU A 37 5.51 -3.66 -17.93
N GLY A 38 4.79 -4.73 -18.26
CA GLY A 38 3.63 -4.67 -19.14
C GLY A 38 2.49 -3.85 -18.52
N ARG A 39 2.22 -4.04 -17.23
CA ARG A 39 1.22 -3.25 -16.50
C ARG A 39 1.64 -1.80 -16.34
N VAL A 40 2.90 -1.54 -16.01
CA VAL A 40 3.43 -0.17 -15.90
C VAL A 40 3.24 0.59 -17.20
N ASN A 41 3.53 -0.02 -18.34
CA ASN A 41 3.34 0.60 -19.65
C ASN A 41 1.87 0.92 -19.90
N ARG A 42 0.95 0.02 -19.56
CA ARG A 42 -0.50 0.29 -19.68
C ARG A 42 -0.96 1.40 -18.75
N TYR A 43 -0.51 1.40 -17.50
CA TYR A 43 -0.90 2.41 -16.51
C TYR A 43 -0.39 3.80 -16.88
N ARG A 44 0.80 3.91 -17.44
CA ARG A 44 1.36 5.18 -17.93
C ARG A 44 0.59 5.75 -19.11
N SER A 45 -0.07 4.90 -19.89
CA SER A 45 -0.87 5.33 -21.06
C SER A 45 -2.31 5.72 -20.72
N ALA A 46 -2.82 5.33 -19.55
CA ALA A 46 -4.19 5.57 -19.11
C ALA A 46 -4.23 5.85 -17.61
N ASP A 47 -4.23 7.14 -17.25
CA ASP A 47 -4.23 7.57 -15.86
C ASP A 47 -5.50 7.13 -15.12
N MET A 48 -5.34 6.91 -13.81
CA MET A 48 -6.48 6.70 -12.92
C MET A 48 -7.13 8.03 -12.57
N VAL A 49 -8.42 7.99 -12.34
CA VAL A 49 -9.22 9.13 -11.88
C VAL A 49 -9.78 8.78 -10.51
N CYS A 50 -9.64 9.68 -9.56
CA CYS A 50 -10.14 9.49 -8.20
C CYS A 50 -11.02 10.68 -7.82
N ASN A 51 -12.29 10.42 -7.54
CA ASN A 51 -13.29 11.45 -7.25
C ASN A 51 -13.29 12.59 -8.28
N GLY A 52 -13.22 12.25 -9.57
CA GLY A 52 -13.27 13.20 -10.67
C GLY A 52 -11.96 13.90 -11.01
N GLU A 53 -10.86 13.61 -10.30
CA GLU A 53 -9.55 14.21 -10.55
C GLU A 53 -8.56 13.17 -11.08
N ALA A 54 -7.79 13.53 -12.11
CA ALA A 54 -6.70 12.71 -12.60
C ALA A 54 -5.63 12.54 -11.50
N CYS A 55 -5.21 11.30 -11.24
CA CYS A 55 -4.29 11.02 -10.15
C CYS A 55 -2.84 11.39 -10.46
N GLY A 56 -2.38 11.21 -11.69
CA GLY A 56 -1.01 11.46 -12.08
C GLY A 56 0.00 10.61 -11.30
N PHE A 57 -0.29 9.33 -11.10
CA PHE A 57 0.55 8.43 -10.32
C PHE A 57 1.92 8.20 -10.95
N SER A 58 2.93 8.02 -10.09
CA SER A 58 4.21 7.44 -10.46
C SER A 58 4.12 5.93 -10.46
N TYR A 59 4.78 5.29 -11.42
CA TYR A 59 4.83 3.83 -11.58
C TYR A 59 6.27 3.36 -11.67
N ARG A 60 6.59 2.23 -11.06
CA ARG A 60 7.89 1.58 -11.17
C ARG A 60 7.73 0.10 -11.44
N SER A 61 8.43 -0.39 -12.46
CA SER A 61 8.62 -1.82 -12.70
C SER A 61 9.80 -2.34 -11.86
N PRO A 62 9.98 -3.66 -11.73
CA PRO A 62 11.15 -4.24 -11.06
C PRO A 62 12.50 -3.75 -11.61
N ALA A 63 12.59 -3.42 -12.90
CA ALA A 63 13.81 -2.86 -13.50
C ALA A 63 14.09 -1.42 -13.05
N GLU A 64 13.10 -0.71 -12.52
CA GLU A 64 13.18 0.66 -12.04
C GLU A 64 13.11 0.73 -10.51
N ALA A 65 13.39 -0.38 -9.83
CA ALA A 65 13.21 -0.51 -8.40
C ALA A 65 14.12 0.43 -7.60
N VAL A 66 13.53 0.98 -6.55
CA VAL A 66 14.21 1.64 -5.44
C VAL A 66 13.74 0.99 -4.15
N THR A 67 14.53 1.03 -3.10
CA THR A 67 14.10 0.49 -1.81
C THR A 67 12.95 1.31 -1.25
N ALA A 68 11.83 0.65 -0.94
CA ALA A 68 10.70 1.28 -0.28
C ALA A 68 10.78 1.07 1.24
N ASP A 69 10.40 2.08 2.02
CA ASP A 69 10.31 1.95 3.47
C ASP A 69 9.05 1.18 3.89
N LEU A 70 7.97 1.37 3.14
CA LEU A 70 6.70 0.67 3.35
C LEU A 70 6.17 0.18 2.00
N ILE A 71 5.73 -1.07 1.95
CA ILE A 71 5.01 -1.63 0.80
C ILE A 71 3.60 -1.99 1.24
N ILE A 72 2.61 -1.46 0.52
CA ILE A 72 1.18 -1.73 0.76
C ILE A 72 0.67 -2.67 -0.33
N PHE A 73 0.16 -3.82 0.08
CA PHE A 73 -0.49 -4.77 -0.82
C PHE A 73 -1.97 -4.44 -0.93
N ALA A 74 -2.40 -4.14 -2.14
CA ALA A 74 -3.79 -3.80 -2.49
C ALA A 74 -4.27 -4.60 -3.72
N VAL A 75 -3.69 -5.75 -3.96
CA VAL A 75 -4.10 -6.71 -5.00
C VAL A 75 -5.28 -7.56 -4.53
N LYS A 76 -5.94 -8.26 -5.45
CA LYS A 76 -6.85 -9.34 -5.07
C LYS A 76 -6.04 -10.52 -4.54
N PHE A 77 -6.64 -11.33 -3.68
CA PHE A 77 -5.95 -12.47 -3.06
C PHE A 77 -5.25 -13.40 -4.06
N MET A 78 -5.90 -13.67 -5.19
CA MET A 78 -5.33 -14.49 -6.28
C MET A 78 -4.05 -13.89 -6.88
N GLY A 79 -3.82 -12.60 -6.73
CA GLY A 79 -2.63 -11.90 -7.21
C GLY A 79 -1.48 -11.86 -6.20
N MET A 80 -1.64 -12.42 -4.99
CA MET A 80 -0.64 -12.28 -3.93
C MET A 80 0.70 -12.95 -4.26
N GLU A 81 0.71 -14.15 -4.82
CA GLU A 81 1.96 -14.83 -5.17
C GLU A 81 2.80 -14.02 -6.16
N SER A 82 2.14 -13.54 -7.23
CA SER A 82 2.79 -12.69 -8.22
C SER A 82 3.25 -11.37 -7.63
N ALA A 83 2.45 -10.77 -6.75
CA ALA A 83 2.79 -9.52 -6.08
C ALA A 83 4.03 -9.66 -5.20
N LEU A 84 4.14 -10.76 -4.44
CA LEU A 84 5.30 -11.03 -3.60
C LEU A 84 6.60 -11.12 -4.40
N GLU A 85 6.56 -11.70 -5.59
CA GLU A 85 7.72 -11.75 -6.48
C GLU A 85 8.01 -10.37 -7.10
N THR A 86 6.98 -9.66 -7.53
CA THR A 86 7.13 -8.35 -8.18
C THR A 86 7.74 -7.30 -7.26
N VAL A 87 7.41 -7.31 -5.98
CA VAL A 87 7.95 -6.33 -5.02
C VAL A 87 9.38 -6.64 -4.55
N LYS A 88 9.87 -7.83 -4.78
CA LYS A 88 11.17 -8.30 -4.27
C LYS A 88 12.33 -7.31 -4.48
N PRO A 89 12.53 -6.71 -5.66
CA PRO A 89 13.61 -5.74 -5.86
C PRO A 89 13.46 -4.43 -5.06
N PHE A 90 12.26 -4.15 -4.53
CA PHE A 90 11.97 -2.95 -3.75
C PHE A 90 12.17 -3.17 -2.25
N VAL A 91 12.43 -4.40 -1.83
CA VAL A 91 12.54 -4.79 -0.42
C VAL A 91 13.97 -4.63 0.06
N GLY A 92 14.15 -3.84 1.11
CA GLY A 92 15.42 -3.69 1.81
C GLY A 92 15.34 -4.24 3.23
N GLU A 93 16.42 -4.09 3.99
CA GLU A 93 16.56 -4.62 5.35
C GLU A 93 15.47 -4.10 6.31
N HIS A 94 15.01 -2.87 6.11
CA HIS A 94 14.06 -2.21 7.01
C HIS A 94 12.66 -2.02 6.41
N THR A 95 12.41 -2.58 5.22
CA THR A 95 11.10 -2.47 4.58
C THR A 95 10.00 -3.10 5.43
N LEU A 96 8.95 -2.35 5.67
CA LEU A 96 7.74 -2.81 6.36
C LEU A 96 6.64 -3.12 5.35
N PHE A 97 5.71 -3.98 5.75
CA PHE A 97 4.61 -4.41 4.90
C PHE A 97 3.27 -4.23 5.59
N LEU A 98 2.31 -3.71 4.82
CA LEU A 98 0.89 -3.70 5.17
C LEU A 98 0.08 -4.35 4.06
N SER A 99 -0.98 -5.05 4.42
CA SER A 99 -1.97 -5.54 3.47
C SER A 99 -3.32 -4.88 3.77
N VAL A 100 -3.97 -4.39 2.73
CA VAL A 100 -5.36 -3.88 2.84
C VAL A 100 -6.38 -4.89 2.32
N LEU A 101 -5.96 -6.13 2.07
CA LEU A 101 -6.85 -7.22 1.73
C LEU A 101 -7.71 -7.64 2.93
N ASN A 102 -8.85 -8.23 2.65
CA ASN A 102 -9.71 -8.80 3.69
C ASN A 102 -9.11 -10.10 4.25
N GLY A 103 -9.27 -10.30 5.56
CA GLY A 103 -8.75 -11.46 6.28
C GLY A 103 -7.27 -11.32 6.63
N ILE A 104 -6.65 -12.39 7.09
CA ILE A 104 -5.26 -12.43 7.57
C ILE A 104 -4.34 -13.27 6.69
N SER A 105 -4.88 -13.94 5.68
CA SER A 105 -4.09 -14.87 4.86
C SER A 105 -3.00 -14.16 4.05
N SER A 106 -3.22 -12.91 3.67
CA SER A 106 -2.20 -12.12 2.96
C SER A 106 -1.00 -11.81 3.85
N GLU A 107 -1.23 -11.45 5.11
CA GLU A 107 -0.15 -11.19 6.07
C GLU A 107 0.67 -12.46 6.34
N GLU A 108 0.03 -13.62 6.46
CA GLU A 108 0.73 -14.89 6.62
C GLU A 108 1.61 -15.22 5.41
N MET A 109 1.15 -14.93 4.20
CA MET A 109 1.97 -15.09 2.99
C MET A 109 3.16 -14.15 2.98
N ILE A 110 2.98 -12.90 3.40
CA ILE A 110 4.07 -11.91 3.47
C ILE A 110 5.08 -12.31 4.55
N GLU A 111 4.61 -12.76 5.72
CA GLU A 111 5.49 -13.27 6.80
C GLU A 111 6.36 -14.42 6.31
N LYS A 112 5.77 -15.36 5.57
CA LYS A 112 6.51 -16.51 5.02
C LYS A 112 7.58 -16.09 4.02
N ALA A 113 7.31 -15.05 3.23
CA ALA A 113 8.23 -14.57 2.18
C ALA A 113 9.33 -13.67 2.73
N TYR A 114 9.03 -12.80 3.71
CA TYR A 114 9.91 -11.72 4.13
C TYR A 114 10.19 -11.68 5.65
N GLY A 115 9.49 -12.47 6.44
CA GLY A 115 9.67 -12.53 7.88
C GLY A 115 8.63 -11.74 8.67
N ALA A 116 8.22 -12.28 9.82
CA ALA A 116 7.22 -11.69 10.70
C ALA A 116 7.61 -10.32 11.25
N ASP A 117 8.90 -10.08 11.43
CA ASP A 117 9.42 -8.81 11.94
C ASP A 117 9.19 -7.62 11.03
N HIS A 118 8.80 -7.87 9.78
CA HIS A 118 8.53 -6.83 8.79
C HIS A 118 7.04 -6.55 8.57
N VAL A 119 6.14 -7.33 9.15
CA VAL A 119 4.71 -7.28 8.83
C VAL A 119 3.90 -6.72 9.99
N LEU A 120 3.01 -5.78 9.67
CA LEU A 120 1.92 -5.36 10.56
C LEU A 120 0.60 -5.90 10.01
N TYR A 121 -0.24 -6.37 10.91
CA TYR A 121 -1.59 -6.80 10.57
C TYR A 121 -2.50 -5.58 10.45
N ALA A 122 -3.30 -5.54 9.41
CA ALA A 122 -4.16 -4.40 9.12
C ALA A 122 -5.56 -4.85 8.70
N CYS A 123 -6.54 -4.05 9.06
CA CYS A 123 -7.93 -4.23 8.64
C CYS A 123 -8.54 -2.86 8.32
N VAL A 124 -9.03 -2.70 7.10
CA VAL A 124 -9.71 -1.48 6.67
C VAL A 124 -11.20 -1.59 6.96
N GLN A 125 -11.76 -0.58 7.58
CA GLN A 125 -13.18 -0.57 7.99
C GLN A 125 -13.82 0.77 7.65
N GLY A 126 -15.12 0.75 7.35
CA GLY A 126 -15.93 1.96 7.15
C GLY A 126 -15.69 2.70 5.83
N MET A 127 -14.92 2.13 4.91
CA MET A 127 -14.72 2.73 3.59
C MET A 127 -15.82 2.32 2.61
N ASP A 128 -16.07 3.18 1.63
CA ASP A 128 -17.09 2.96 0.58
C ASP A 128 -16.50 3.08 -0.83
N ALA A 129 -15.21 2.91 -0.98
CA ALA A 129 -14.54 3.02 -2.28
C ALA A 129 -15.02 1.98 -3.28
N GLY A 130 -15.34 2.43 -4.48
CA GLY A 130 -15.70 1.58 -5.61
C GLY A 130 -14.92 1.95 -6.85
N LYS A 131 -14.70 0.99 -7.74
CA LYS A 131 -13.96 1.16 -8.99
C LYS A 131 -14.81 0.76 -10.17
N ASP A 132 -14.86 1.65 -11.18
CA ASP A 132 -15.46 1.41 -12.48
C ASP A 132 -14.48 1.85 -13.57
N GLY A 133 -13.94 0.88 -14.33
CA GLY A 133 -12.90 1.16 -15.31
C GLY A 133 -11.65 1.72 -14.65
N ASN A 134 -11.24 2.93 -15.07
CA ASN A 134 -10.11 3.66 -14.47
C ASN A 134 -10.54 4.72 -13.45
N GLU A 135 -11.80 4.70 -13.03
CA GLU A 135 -12.35 5.67 -12.09
C GLU A 135 -12.63 5.02 -10.74
N VAL A 136 -12.13 5.63 -9.69
CA VAL A 136 -12.40 5.26 -8.29
C VAL A 136 -13.18 6.40 -7.64
N THR A 137 -14.27 6.06 -6.97
CA THR A 137 -15.08 7.02 -6.21
C THR A 137 -15.22 6.56 -4.78
N TYR A 138 -15.17 7.49 -3.84
CA TYR A 138 -15.48 7.24 -2.44
C TYR A 138 -15.99 8.54 -1.77
N LYS A 139 -16.78 8.39 -0.73
CA LYS A 139 -17.17 9.47 0.19
C LYS A 139 -16.48 9.31 1.53
N ASN A 140 -16.34 8.07 1.98
CA ASN A 140 -15.73 7.72 3.26
C ASN A 140 -14.49 6.87 3.03
N MET A 141 -13.35 7.29 3.56
CA MET A 141 -12.13 6.50 3.57
C MET A 141 -12.12 5.44 4.66
N GLY A 142 -12.98 5.60 5.68
CA GLY A 142 -12.95 4.75 6.84
C GLY A 142 -11.68 4.93 7.65
N TYR A 143 -11.23 3.86 8.28
CA TYR A 143 -10.02 3.85 9.09
C TYR A 143 -9.33 2.49 8.99
N ILE A 144 -8.06 2.46 9.35
CA ILE A 144 -7.26 1.24 9.37
C ILE A 144 -7.02 0.84 10.84
N THR A 145 -7.43 -0.35 11.22
CA THR A 145 -6.98 -0.95 12.48
C THR A 145 -5.67 -1.67 12.20
N ILE A 146 -4.59 -1.29 12.90
CA ILE A 146 -3.27 -1.90 12.71
C ILE A 146 -2.69 -2.35 14.04
N GLY A 147 -1.88 -3.41 13.98
CA GLY A 147 -1.18 -3.90 15.16
C GLY A 147 -0.27 -5.08 14.84
N ASN A 148 0.53 -5.44 15.82
CA ASN A 148 1.28 -6.69 15.78
C ASN A 148 0.37 -7.87 16.17
N LYS A 149 0.69 -9.05 15.64
CA LYS A 149 -0.04 -10.29 15.92
C LYS A 149 -0.11 -10.61 17.43
N ASP A 150 0.96 -10.31 18.15
CA ASP A 150 1.08 -10.51 19.60
C ASP A 150 0.62 -9.30 20.43
N ARG A 151 0.08 -8.28 19.76
CA ARG A 151 -0.36 -7.01 20.36
C ARG A 151 0.76 -6.19 21.00
N SER A 152 2.03 -6.47 20.70
CA SER A 152 3.15 -5.66 21.16
C SER A 152 3.17 -4.28 20.50
N HIS A 153 3.73 -3.30 21.18
CA HIS A 153 3.94 -1.95 20.71
C HIS A 153 5.45 -1.75 20.48
N ASP A 154 5.90 -2.15 19.31
CA ASP A 154 7.32 -2.11 18.92
C ASP A 154 7.62 -0.91 17.98
N GLU A 155 8.89 -0.78 17.60
CA GLU A 155 9.34 0.30 16.69
C GLU A 155 8.69 0.23 15.30
N LYS A 156 8.31 -0.95 14.85
CA LYS A 156 7.61 -1.15 13.59
C LYS A 156 6.21 -0.52 13.63
N LEU A 157 5.44 -0.82 14.67
CA LEU A 157 4.13 -0.20 14.88
C LEU A 157 4.24 1.31 15.04
N LYS A 158 5.23 1.77 15.80
CA LYS A 158 5.51 3.19 15.99
C LYS A 158 5.78 3.90 14.67
N ALA A 159 6.62 3.33 13.81
CA ALA A 159 6.95 3.93 12.51
C ALA A 159 5.70 4.13 11.64
N VAL A 160 4.79 3.17 11.60
CA VAL A 160 3.57 3.25 10.80
C VAL A 160 2.54 4.22 11.42
N THR A 161 2.37 4.20 12.74
CA THR A 161 1.47 5.17 13.40
C THR A 161 1.95 6.60 13.25
N GLU A 162 3.25 6.85 13.33
CA GLU A 162 3.83 8.17 13.05
C GLU A 162 3.58 8.63 11.60
N LEU A 163 3.65 7.72 10.64
CA LEU A 163 3.26 8.01 9.26
C LEU A 163 1.78 8.40 9.16
N PHE A 164 0.90 7.67 9.81
CA PHE A 164 -0.53 7.96 9.78
C PHE A 164 -0.86 9.28 10.47
N ASP A 165 -0.24 9.58 11.59
CA ASP A 165 -0.37 10.88 12.27
C ASP A 165 0.09 12.03 11.37
N ARG A 166 1.25 11.89 10.76
CA ARG A 166 1.84 12.90 9.88
C ARG A 166 1.00 13.17 8.64
N THR A 167 0.36 12.14 8.09
CA THR A 167 -0.48 12.25 6.89
C THR A 167 -1.96 12.49 7.21
N GLY A 168 -2.37 12.39 8.45
CA GLY A 168 -3.77 12.53 8.86
C GLY A 168 -4.64 11.32 8.52
N LEU A 169 -4.05 10.18 8.20
CA LEU A 169 -4.79 8.96 7.89
C LEU A 169 -5.41 8.38 9.16
N ALA A 170 -6.73 8.17 9.14
CA ALA A 170 -7.44 7.67 10.32
C ALA A 170 -7.08 6.21 10.61
N TYR A 171 -6.72 5.92 11.85
CA TYR A 171 -6.36 4.57 12.28
C TYR A 171 -6.73 4.28 13.74
N LYS A 172 -6.69 3.01 14.10
CA LYS A 172 -6.82 2.52 15.48
C LYS A 172 -5.75 1.47 15.75
N VAL A 173 -5.27 1.44 16.98
CA VAL A 173 -4.44 0.35 17.51
C VAL A 173 -5.25 -0.34 18.60
N PRO A 174 -5.56 -1.66 18.46
CA PRO A 174 -6.35 -2.38 19.44
C PRO A 174 -5.59 -2.64 20.75
#